data_2cd8f14d1edc1eac84854045a8cdd11e
#
_entry.id   2cd8f14d1edc1eac84854045a8cdd11e
#
_cell.length_a   1.000
_cell.length_b   1.000
_cell.length_c   1.000
_cell.angle_alpha   90.00
_cell.angle_beta   90.00
_cell.angle_gamma   90.00
#
_symmetry.space_group_name_H-M   'P 1'
#
loop_
_entity.id
_entity.type
_entity.pdbx_description
1 polymer ?
#
loop_
_entity_poly.entity_id
_entity_poly.type
_entity_poly.pdbx_seq_one_letter_code
_entity_poly.pdbx_strand_id
1 'polypeptide(L)'
;GTQLTMRTFHIGGIAMHKVPEIKVKLGGRIRYERLRKARLPGGPEVVLNKTGKVHLLDKDDKIVRRSDGNPESWDIPAGSVLYFEEDEVVEKGDVLAKWDPYNVPILSEKAGKIVFVDMMEGLTTKVEKDAEGNRSTVVIEHKEDLNPRIEVHDTKGVLQATYPIPT
;
A
#
# COMPACT_ATOMS: atom_id res chain seq x y z
N GLY A 1 17.23 5.07 -31.98
CA GLY A 1 17.48 4.59 -30.66
C GLY A 1 17.67 5.61 -29.58
N THR A 2 17.42 6.87 -29.84
CA THR A 2 17.67 7.96 -28.88
C THR A 2 16.67 8.03 -27.72
N GLN A 3 15.56 7.34 -27.79
CA GLN A 3 14.50 7.39 -26.78
C GLN A 3 14.85 6.64 -25.50
N LEU A 4 15.77 5.70 -25.53
CA LEU A 4 16.21 4.96 -24.35
C LEU A 4 17.11 5.77 -23.43
N THR A 5 17.71 6.84 -23.92
CA THR A 5 18.61 7.69 -23.13
C THR A 5 17.87 8.62 -22.18
N MET A 6 16.59 8.88 -22.39
CA MET A 6 15.80 9.77 -21.54
C MET A 6 15.52 9.24 -20.15
N ARG A 7 15.65 7.93 -19.94
CA ARG A 7 15.45 7.30 -18.61
C ARG A 7 16.71 7.21 -17.77
N THR A 8 17.86 7.49 -18.34
CA THR A 8 19.16 7.34 -17.63
C THR A 8 19.60 8.56 -16.87
N PHE A 9 19.05 9.72 -17.14
CA PHE A 9 19.45 10.96 -16.44
C PHE A 9 19.01 11.01 -14.96
N HIS A 10 18.09 10.15 -14.55
CA HIS A 10 17.67 10.05 -13.14
C HIS A 10 18.73 9.40 -12.25
N ILE A 11 19.71 8.76 -12.83
CA ILE A 11 20.74 8.00 -12.09
C ILE A 11 21.81 8.92 -11.52
N GLY A 12 22.00 10.11 -12.03
CA GLY A 12 23.04 11.06 -11.58
C GLY A 12 22.65 11.94 -10.41
N GLY A 13 21.39 11.90 -9.98
CA GLY A 13 20.89 12.65 -8.83
C GLY A 13 20.61 11.71 -7.68
N ILE A 14 21.02 12.07 -6.47
CA ILE A 14 20.40 11.54 -5.27
C ILE A 14 18.95 12.04 -5.32
N ALA A 15 18.10 11.32 -6.03
CA ALA A 15 16.68 11.50 -5.92
C ALA A 15 16.34 11.08 -4.48
N MET A 16 16.24 12.03 -3.59
CA MET A 16 15.53 11.85 -2.34
C MET A 16 14.09 11.57 -2.75
N HIS A 17 13.76 10.29 -2.90
CA HIS A 17 12.38 9.88 -3.12
C HIS A 17 11.60 10.30 -1.89
N LYS A 18 10.97 11.45 -1.99
CA LYS A 18 10.08 11.93 -0.94
C LYS A 18 8.93 10.93 -0.88
N VAL A 19 8.91 10.14 0.19
CA VAL A 19 7.84 9.18 0.44
C VAL A 19 6.52 9.97 0.48
N PRO A 20 5.54 9.63 -0.37
CA PRO A 20 4.24 10.28 -0.33
C PRO A 20 3.60 10.15 1.05
N GLU A 21 3.05 11.26 1.53
CA GLU A 21 2.47 11.35 2.86
C GLU A 21 1.23 12.26 2.88
N ILE A 22 0.32 11.99 3.79
CA ILE A 22 -0.77 12.90 4.15
C ILE A 22 -0.33 13.68 5.36
N LYS A 23 -0.09 14.97 5.18
CA LYS A 23 0.29 15.91 6.22
C LYS A 23 -0.81 16.93 6.44
N VAL A 24 -1.27 17.07 7.68
CA VAL A 24 -2.38 17.97 8.01
C VAL A 24 -1.93 19.43 8.02
N LYS A 25 -2.80 20.30 7.52
CA LYS A 25 -2.58 21.75 7.50
C LYS A 25 -3.28 22.46 8.65
N LEU A 26 -4.32 21.86 9.19
CA LEU A 26 -5.06 22.33 10.35
C LEU A 26 -5.21 21.20 11.37
N GLY A 27 -5.33 21.51 12.65
CA GLY A 27 -5.61 20.52 13.67
C GLY A 27 -7.07 20.06 13.65
N GLY A 28 -7.32 18.90 14.21
CA GLY A 28 -8.65 18.33 14.31
C GLY A 28 -8.64 16.92 14.87
N ARG A 29 -9.81 16.29 14.93
CA ARG A 29 -9.99 14.91 15.36
C ARG A 29 -10.13 14.00 14.15
N ILE A 30 -9.44 12.87 14.16
CA ILE A 30 -9.42 11.91 13.03
C ILE A 30 -10.74 11.15 12.97
N ARG A 31 -11.29 11.08 11.75
CA ARG A 31 -12.38 10.18 11.38
C ARG A 31 -12.03 9.43 10.12
N TYR A 32 -12.00 8.09 10.21
CA TYR A 32 -11.85 7.23 9.04
C TYR A 32 -13.20 6.89 8.43
N GLU A 33 -13.30 6.92 7.11
CA GLU A 33 -14.47 6.51 6.35
C GLU A 33 -14.11 5.35 5.43
N ARG A 34 -14.91 4.28 5.47
CA ARG A 34 -14.75 3.08 4.63
C ARG A 34 -13.34 2.50 4.65
N LEU A 35 -12.63 2.64 5.74
CA LEU A 35 -11.27 2.17 5.91
C LEU A 35 -11.27 0.76 6.48
N ARG A 36 -10.57 -0.15 5.80
CA ARG A 36 -10.22 -1.47 6.32
C ARG A 36 -8.74 -1.48 6.63
N LYS A 37 -8.38 -1.84 7.83
CA LYS A 37 -7.00 -1.83 8.30
C LYS A 37 -6.66 -3.13 9.02
N ALA A 38 -5.38 -3.50 9.02
CA ALA A 38 -4.84 -4.59 9.82
C ALA A 38 -3.58 -4.13 10.53
N ARG A 39 -3.39 -4.62 11.74
CA ARG A 39 -2.15 -4.39 12.48
C ARG A 39 -1.15 -5.47 12.12
N LEU A 40 0.03 -5.06 11.70
CA LEU A 40 1.13 -5.99 11.48
C LEU A 40 1.65 -6.51 12.83
N PRO A 41 2.10 -7.77 12.92
CA PRO A 41 2.65 -8.33 14.15
C PRO A 41 3.80 -7.46 14.68
N GLY A 42 3.60 -6.82 15.86
CA GLY A 42 4.58 -5.90 16.46
C GLY A 42 4.84 -4.61 15.68
N GLY A 43 3.98 -4.28 14.72
CA GLY A 43 4.16 -3.16 13.82
C GLY A 43 2.96 -2.21 13.74
N PRO A 44 2.99 -1.29 12.78
CA PRO A 44 1.96 -0.30 12.55
C PRO A 44 0.68 -0.89 11.96
N GLU A 45 -0.38 -0.10 11.93
CA GLU A 45 -1.59 -0.40 11.16
C GLU A 45 -1.39 -0.07 9.68
N VAL A 46 -1.89 -0.94 8.81
CA VAL A 46 -1.79 -0.81 7.35
C VAL A 46 -3.17 -0.88 6.72
N VAL A 47 -3.39 -0.03 5.73
CA VAL A 47 -4.66 0.05 4.99
C VAL A 47 -4.77 -1.09 3.98
N LEU A 48 -5.89 -1.80 3.99
CA LEU A 48 -6.13 -2.98 3.16
C LEU A 48 -6.89 -2.67 1.88
N ASN A 49 -7.76 -1.66 1.88
CA ASN A 49 -8.64 -1.35 0.76
C ASN A 49 -8.27 -0.03 0.06
N LYS A 50 -8.77 0.12 -1.17
CA LYS A 50 -8.49 1.29 -2.02
C LYS A 50 -9.47 2.45 -1.84
N THR A 51 -10.53 2.26 -1.07
CA THR A 51 -11.65 3.22 -0.94
C THR A 51 -11.70 3.94 0.40
N GLY A 52 -10.65 3.78 1.20
CA GLY A 52 -10.55 4.42 2.51
C GLY A 52 -10.32 5.92 2.40
N LYS A 53 -10.94 6.67 3.30
CA LYS A 53 -10.74 8.12 3.45
C LYS A 53 -10.43 8.48 4.89
N VAL A 54 -9.76 9.59 5.08
CA VAL A 54 -9.59 10.23 6.38
C VAL A 54 -10.12 11.66 6.32
N HIS A 55 -10.83 12.04 7.36
CA HIS A 55 -11.34 13.39 7.56
C HIS A 55 -10.83 13.93 8.89
N LEU A 56 -10.63 15.23 8.97
CA LEU A 56 -10.47 15.90 10.24
C LEU A 56 -11.79 16.58 10.63
N LEU A 57 -12.23 16.34 11.84
CA LEU A 57 -13.44 16.90 12.41
C LEU A 57 -13.10 17.99 13.46
N ASP A 58 -13.93 19.00 13.49
CA ASP A 58 -13.92 20.02 14.54
C ASP A 58 -14.68 19.56 15.80
N LYS A 59 -14.87 20.47 16.76
CA LYS A 59 -15.59 20.20 18.02
C LYS A 59 -17.06 19.87 17.84
N ASP A 60 -17.64 20.27 16.69
CA ASP A 60 -19.05 20.08 16.34
C ASP A 60 -19.25 18.89 15.39
N ASP A 61 -18.26 18.00 15.29
CA ASP A 61 -18.24 16.83 14.39
C ASP A 61 -18.39 17.19 12.90
N LYS A 62 -17.99 18.39 12.51
CA LYS A 62 -17.98 18.81 11.11
C LYS A 62 -16.58 18.72 10.55
N ILE A 63 -16.49 18.41 9.24
CA ILE A 63 -15.20 18.37 8.55
C ILE A 63 -14.55 19.77 8.59
N VAL A 64 -13.35 19.82 9.14
CA VAL A 64 -12.53 21.04 9.16
C VAL A 64 -12.27 21.51 7.74
N ARG A 65 -12.46 22.80 7.50
CA ARG A 65 -12.18 23.43 6.20
C ARG A 65 -11.06 24.45 6.32
N ARG A 66 -10.22 24.50 5.32
CA ARG A 66 -9.17 25.49 5.20
C ARG A 66 -9.75 26.85 4.79
N SER A 67 -8.94 27.89 4.88
CA SER A 67 -9.31 29.25 4.44
C SER A 67 -9.70 29.34 2.96
N ASP A 68 -9.20 28.42 2.12
CA ASP A 68 -9.55 28.27 0.71
C ASP A 68 -10.87 27.52 0.48
N GLY A 69 -11.57 27.13 1.55
CA GLY A 69 -12.81 26.36 1.52
C GLY A 69 -12.65 24.86 1.33
N ASN A 70 -11.45 24.37 1.05
CA ASN A 70 -11.20 22.95 0.84
C ASN A 70 -11.26 22.20 2.17
N PRO A 71 -11.86 21.00 2.19
CA PRO A 71 -11.93 20.19 3.40
C PRO A 71 -10.56 19.56 3.74
N GLU A 72 -10.29 19.39 5.03
CA GLU A 72 -9.21 18.52 5.51
C GLU A 72 -9.66 17.06 5.40
N SER A 73 -9.61 16.55 4.18
CA SER A 73 -10.07 15.21 3.81
C SER A 73 -9.21 14.65 2.68
N TRP A 74 -8.83 13.38 2.80
CA TRP A 74 -7.94 12.72 1.83
C TRP A 74 -8.34 11.28 1.59
N ASP A 75 -8.13 10.82 0.36
CA ASP A 75 -8.15 9.39 0.04
C ASP A 75 -6.85 8.73 0.55
N ILE A 76 -6.98 7.55 1.13
CA ILE A 76 -5.85 6.78 1.66
C ILE A 76 -5.62 5.57 0.76
N PRO A 77 -4.47 5.48 0.07
CA PRO A 77 -4.13 4.32 -0.75
C PRO A 77 -4.00 3.03 0.06
N ALA A 78 -4.33 1.90 -0.56
CA ALA A 78 -4.03 0.59 0.02
C ALA A 78 -2.51 0.43 0.23
N GLY A 79 -2.11 -0.20 1.31
CA GLY A 79 -0.70 -0.33 1.71
C GLY A 79 -0.16 0.85 2.50
N SER A 80 -0.96 1.91 2.71
CA SER A 80 -0.55 3.04 3.56
C SER A 80 -0.38 2.60 5.01
N VAL A 81 0.70 3.09 5.62
CA VAL A 81 0.96 2.97 7.06
C VAL A 81 0.28 4.13 7.77
N LEU A 82 -0.53 3.83 8.78
CA LEU A 82 -1.24 4.81 9.60
C LEU A 82 -0.48 5.08 10.88
N TYR A 83 -0.45 6.35 11.30
CA TYR A 83 0.27 6.80 12.49
C TYR A 83 -0.64 7.18 13.64
N PHE A 84 -1.95 7.31 13.40
CA PHE A 84 -2.94 7.73 14.38
C PHE A 84 -4.16 6.81 14.35
N GLU A 85 -4.80 6.66 15.51
CA GLU A 85 -6.04 5.92 15.66
C GLU A 85 -7.27 6.81 15.35
N GLU A 86 -8.41 6.17 15.16
CA GLU A 86 -9.68 6.89 15.05
C GLU A 86 -9.98 7.67 16.32
N ASP A 87 -10.58 8.86 16.17
CA ASP A 87 -10.90 9.81 17.22
C ASP A 87 -9.69 10.47 17.93
N GLU A 88 -8.48 10.17 17.50
CA GLU A 88 -7.27 10.85 17.99
C GLU A 88 -7.22 12.31 17.49
N VAL A 89 -6.71 13.19 18.34
CA VAL A 89 -6.54 14.61 18.01
C VAL A 89 -5.16 14.83 17.42
N VAL A 90 -5.10 15.53 16.30
CA VAL A 90 -3.86 15.86 15.59
C VAL A 90 -3.71 17.36 15.45
N GLU A 91 -2.48 17.80 15.33
CA GLU A 91 -2.09 19.19 15.17
C GLU A 91 -1.54 19.47 13.78
N LYS A 92 -1.49 20.74 13.41
CA LYS A 92 -0.89 21.18 12.15
C LYS A 92 0.54 20.63 12.03
N GLY A 93 0.78 19.95 10.93
CA GLY A 93 2.09 19.39 10.62
C GLY A 93 2.23 17.89 10.91
N ASP A 94 1.27 17.29 11.62
CA ASP A 94 1.26 15.85 11.83
C ASP A 94 1.08 15.09 10.52
N VAL A 95 1.74 13.94 10.43
CA VAL A 95 1.64 13.03 9.30
C VAL A 95 0.70 11.90 9.64
N LEU A 96 -0.43 11.81 8.95
CA LEU A 96 -1.46 10.81 9.20
C LEU A 96 -1.14 9.46 8.60
N ALA A 97 -0.60 9.46 7.39
CA ALA A 97 -0.28 8.25 6.65
C ALA A 97 0.91 8.47 5.70
N LYS A 98 1.64 7.38 5.45
CA LYS A 98 2.69 7.30 4.42
C LYS A 98 2.52 6.03 3.61
N TRP A 99 2.90 6.06 2.35
CA TRP A 99 2.89 4.87 1.48
C TRP A 99 4.04 4.89 0.49
N ASP A 100 4.37 3.71 -0.01
CA ASP A 100 5.31 3.56 -1.12
C ASP A 100 4.50 3.56 -2.44
N PRO A 101 4.71 4.51 -3.35
CA PRO A 101 3.99 4.56 -4.61
C PRO A 101 4.46 3.50 -5.61
N TYR A 102 5.62 2.91 -5.39
CA TYR A 102 6.24 1.92 -6.28
C TYR A 102 5.96 0.48 -5.86
N ASN A 103 5.67 0.26 -4.59
CA ASN A 103 5.41 -1.07 -4.04
C ASN A 103 4.06 -1.11 -3.34
N VAL A 104 3.07 -1.70 -4.00
CA VAL A 104 1.78 -1.96 -3.40
C VAL A 104 1.79 -3.38 -2.82
N PRO A 105 1.85 -3.55 -1.49
CA PRO A 105 1.88 -4.88 -0.90
C PRO A 105 0.55 -5.59 -1.10
N ILE A 106 0.61 -6.90 -1.35
CA ILE A 106 -0.54 -7.78 -1.27
C ILE A 106 -0.64 -8.24 0.18
N LEU A 107 -1.68 -7.79 0.88
CA LEU A 107 -1.87 -8.03 2.31
C LEU A 107 -2.93 -9.11 2.52
N SER A 108 -2.61 -10.12 3.31
CA SER A 108 -3.56 -11.14 3.68
C SER A 108 -4.52 -10.65 4.76
N GLU A 109 -5.82 -10.78 4.50
CA GLU A 109 -6.89 -10.51 5.47
C GLU A 109 -7.27 -11.74 6.29
N LYS A 110 -6.72 -12.90 5.94
CA LYS A 110 -7.02 -14.20 6.56
C LYS A 110 -5.75 -14.84 7.07
N ALA A 111 -5.85 -15.46 8.23
CA ALA A 111 -4.79 -16.31 8.76
C ALA A 111 -4.87 -17.70 8.13
N GLY A 112 -3.72 -18.29 7.85
CA GLY A 112 -3.66 -19.63 7.28
C GLY A 112 -2.31 -19.97 6.66
N LYS A 113 -2.27 -21.11 5.98
CA LYS A 113 -1.12 -21.58 5.22
C LYS A 113 -1.14 -20.97 3.81
N ILE A 114 -0.04 -20.40 3.39
CA ILE A 114 0.13 -19.85 2.05
C ILE A 114 0.46 -20.97 1.07
N VAL A 115 -0.22 -20.95 -0.08
CA VAL A 115 0.04 -21.83 -1.23
C VAL A 115 0.21 -20.96 -2.47
N PHE A 116 1.31 -21.16 -3.17
CA PHE A 116 1.57 -20.53 -4.46
C PHE A 116 0.98 -21.39 -5.57
N VAL A 117 0.16 -20.82 -6.42
CA VAL A 117 -0.50 -21.51 -7.52
C VAL A 117 -0.08 -20.87 -8.83
N ASP A 118 0.21 -21.72 -9.83
CA ASP A 118 0.66 -21.33 -11.18
C ASP A 118 1.95 -20.47 -11.18
N MET A 119 2.77 -20.59 -10.16
CA MET A 119 4.08 -19.93 -10.07
C MET A 119 5.18 -20.91 -10.47
N MET A 120 5.50 -20.94 -11.77
CA MET A 120 6.48 -21.86 -12.37
C MET A 120 7.69 -21.06 -12.85
N GLU A 121 8.86 -21.39 -12.32
CA GLU A 121 10.12 -20.76 -12.73
C GLU A 121 10.41 -21.01 -14.22
N GLY A 122 10.75 -19.94 -14.92
CA GLY A 122 11.01 -19.96 -16.37
C GLY A 122 9.76 -19.91 -17.25
N LEU A 123 8.55 -20.01 -16.69
CA LEU A 123 7.29 -19.94 -17.41
C LEU A 123 6.44 -18.75 -16.98
N THR A 124 6.06 -18.69 -15.71
CA THR A 124 5.28 -17.59 -15.13
C THR A 124 6.09 -16.71 -14.19
N THR A 125 7.24 -17.20 -13.73
CA THR A 125 8.12 -16.47 -12.82
C THR A 125 9.58 -16.55 -13.26
N LYS A 126 10.36 -15.54 -12.87
CA LYS A 126 11.82 -15.56 -12.95
C LYS A 126 12.43 -15.08 -11.65
N VAL A 127 13.64 -15.54 -11.36
CA VAL A 127 14.41 -15.03 -10.24
C VAL A 127 15.28 -13.88 -10.70
N GLU A 128 15.11 -12.73 -10.10
CA GLU A 128 15.96 -11.55 -10.30
C GLU A 128 16.87 -11.34 -9.10
N LYS A 129 18.03 -10.78 -9.33
CA LYS A 129 18.95 -10.33 -8.29
C LYS A 129 19.08 -8.82 -8.38
N ASP A 130 18.94 -8.16 -7.26
CA ASP A 130 19.23 -6.73 -7.18
C ASP A 130 20.74 -6.45 -7.15
N ALA A 131 21.10 -5.17 -7.18
CA ALA A 131 22.50 -4.74 -7.12
C ALA A 131 23.20 -5.12 -5.79
N GLU A 132 22.43 -5.42 -4.75
CA GLU A 132 22.92 -5.81 -3.43
C GLU A 132 23.02 -7.34 -3.26
N GLY A 133 22.58 -8.10 -4.29
CA GLY A 133 22.65 -9.56 -4.32
C GLY A 133 21.44 -10.27 -3.72
N ASN A 134 20.39 -9.54 -3.30
CA ASN A 134 19.17 -10.15 -2.83
C ASN A 134 18.41 -10.78 -4.00
N ARG A 135 17.80 -11.91 -3.76
CA ARG A 135 17.01 -12.62 -4.75
C ARG A 135 15.53 -12.32 -4.57
N SER A 136 14.85 -11.95 -5.64
CA SER A 136 13.40 -11.83 -5.71
C SER A 136 12.83 -12.69 -6.82
N THR A 137 11.64 -13.27 -6.60
CA THR A 137 10.90 -13.95 -7.63
C THR A 137 9.85 -13.00 -8.20
N VAL A 138 9.92 -12.75 -9.48
CA VAL A 138 9.05 -11.80 -10.19
C VAL A 138 8.13 -12.59 -11.11
N VAL A 139 6.85 -12.23 -11.13
CA VAL A 139 5.88 -12.76 -12.08
C VAL A 139 6.11 -12.06 -13.42
N ILE A 140 6.16 -12.83 -14.49
CA ILE A 140 6.42 -12.35 -15.86
C ILE A 140 5.21 -12.60 -16.75
N GLU A 141 5.10 -11.82 -17.83
CA GLU A 141 4.13 -12.09 -18.89
C GLU A 141 4.35 -13.50 -19.47
N HIS A 142 3.28 -14.24 -19.64
CA HIS A 142 3.27 -15.58 -20.21
C HIS A 142 2.07 -15.75 -21.12
N LYS A 143 2.16 -16.70 -22.04
CA LYS A 143 1.13 -16.97 -23.08
C LYS A 143 0.19 -18.12 -22.69
N GLU A 144 0.46 -18.77 -21.60
CA GLU A 144 -0.32 -19.91 -21.11
C GLU A 144 -1.56 -19.42 -20.35
N ASP A 145 -2.61 -20.24 -20.31
CA ASP A 145 -3.80 -19.99 -19.48
C ASP A 145 -3.52 -20.27 -17.99
N LEU A 146 -2.46 -19.65 -17.47
CA LEU A 146 -2.04 -19.74 -16.08
C LEU A 146 -2.37 -18.45 -15.36
N ASN A 147 -2.70 -18.57 -14.09
CA ASN A 147 -3.07 -17.42 -13.25
C ASN A 147 -2.24 -17.44 -11.96
N PRO A 148 -1.03 -16.86 -11.99
CA PRO A 148 -0.18 -16.74 -10.80
C PRO A 148 -0.94 -16.08 -9.65
N ARG A 149 -1.05 -16.79 -8.54
CA ARG A 149 -1.78 -16.31 -7.37
C ARG A 149 -1.28 -16.93 -6.08
N ILE A 150 -1.59 -16.27 -4.99
CA ILE A 150 -1.37 -16.76 -3.64
C ILE A 150 -2.72 -17.17 -3.07
N GLU A 151 -2.83 -18.38 -2.55
CA GLU A 151 -3.98 -18.86 -1.83
C GLU A 151 -3.66 -18.99 -0.34
N VAL A 152 -4.62 -18.65 0.50
CA VAL A 152 -4.54 -18.85 1.95
C VAL A 152 -5.52 -19.95 2.33
N HIS A 153 -5.01 -21.02 2.91
CA HIS A 153 -5.78 -22.19 3.34
C HIS A 153 -5.77 -22.29 4.87
N ASP A 154 -6.86 -22.73 5.45
CA ASP A 154 -6.92 -23.01 6.88
C ASP A 154 -6.15 -24.30 7.26
N THR A 155 -6.18 -24.65 8.54
CA THR A 155 -5.53 -25.87 9.06
C THR A 155 -6.12 -27.18 8.51
N LYS A 156 -7.32 -27.12 7.94
CA LYS A 156 -8.01 -28.25 7.31
C LYS A 156 -7.82 -28.31 5.80
N GLY A 157 -7.07 -27.36 5.23
CA GLY A 157 -6.83 -27.24 3.79
C GLY A 157 -7.95 -26.56 3.02
N VAL A 158 -8.90 -25.90 3.70
CA VAL A 158 -10.00 -25.17 3.06
C VAL A 158 -9.52 -23.79 2.65
N LEU A 159 -9.79 -23.41 1.39
CA LEU A 159 -9.46 -22.11 0.84
C LEU A 159 -10.18 -20.99 1.59
N GLN A 160 -9.44 -20.03 2.13
CA GLN A 160 -9.94 -18.88 2.86
C GLN A 160 -9.89 -17.60 2.05
N ALA A 161 -8.88 -17.42 1.23
CA ALA A 161 -8.70 -16.24 0.38
C ALA A 161 -7.78 -16.54 -0.80
N THR A 162 -7.97 -15.79 -1.88
CA THR A 162 -7.15 -15.84 -3.09
C THR A 162 -6.69 -14.43 -3.45
N TYR A 163 -5.41 -14.27 -3.72
CA TYR A 163 -4.77 -13.01 -4.11
C TYR A 163 -4.05 -13.19 -5.43
N PRO A 164 -4.57 -12.65 -6.55
CA PRO A 164 -3.88 -12.68 -7.83
C PRO A 164 -2.62 -11.79 -7.75
N ILE A 165 -1.55 -12.24 -8.40
CA ILE A 165 -0.31 -11.48 -8.51
C ILE A 165 -0.28 -10.89 -9.92
N PRO A 166 -0.30 -9.55 -10.06
CA PRO A 166 -0.20 -8.90 -11.36
C PRO A 166 1.19 -9.10 -11.97
N THR A 167 1.25 -9.12 -13.29
CA THR A 167 2.47 -9.12 -14.11
C THR A 167 3.07 -7.73 -14.24
#